data_e402b7745cf18a3e34f04e45bc09297f
#
_entry.id   e402b7745cf18a3e34f04e45bc09297f
#
_cell.length_a   1.000
_cell.length_b   1.000
_cell.length_c   1.000
_cell.angle_alpha   90.00
_cell.angle_beta   90.00
_cell.angle_gamma   90.00
#
_symmetry.space_group_name_H-M   'P 1'
#
loop_
_entity.id
_entity.type
_entity.pdbx_description
1 polymer ?
#
loop_
_entity_poly.entity_id
_entity_poly.type
_entity_poly.pdbx_seq_one_letter_code
_entity_poly.pdbx_strand_id
1 'polypeptide(L)'
;MKKLITIHRGYNSEKYGYESSQVSRSIVAKKLGFKFVYLLTVPQLRPNWKKRYHNFGFEQSMVYSLPNFFVDCGNDEMSVEFCLLENELKDGEVFYDNGVISHVKTEDGVWYFSSAPYLFEKNNGILEWYNRDGSLGLKAKFFDPNLEPTPLFMEVADYLYFKDDKWLTSEDLLIQFLDRVSTRDDIIIRDMHEIPMLKLWRYVEFAGLNYYEFIHHNVFMSSAPNLRYKTKYLVASENLTEELVGLGYNVRFVPPIFVDKSVTKLNRANHKKYCFVGNMQKIKRVDLVIEAFSKLKDKDITLDMYGKCDELLTFNLPDNIRLCGYVDRVPYEDYDGYISASFSELFGNSCVEALASGLTCLLSNVDFAHKYYYKFVNSGSVQLFDTCDDLVELIKTYETKDVDLNNQLLFVDKYSLENVSNHYLKL
;
A
#
# COMPACT_ATOMS: atom_id res chain seq x y z
N MET A 1 -15.83 -9.67 -19.97
CA MET A 1 -15.88 -8.65 -18.88
C MET A 1 -14.50 -8.05 -18.77
N LYS A 2 -14.38 -6.74 -18.88
CA LYS A 2 -13.12 -5.98 -18.72
C LYS A 2 -12.55 -6.21 -17.32
N LYS A 3 -11.22 -6.33 -17.20
CA LYS A 3 -10.54 -6.53 -15.91
C LYS A 3 -9.74 -5.29 -15.54
N LEU A 4 -9.62 -5.07 -14.24
CA LEU A 4 -8.64 -4.18 -13.64
C LEU A 4 -7.67 -5.05 -12.84
N ILE A 5 -6.47 -5.22 -13.37
CA ILE A 5 -5.42 -6.08 -12.81
C ILE A 5 -4.42 -5.19 -12.08
N THR A 6 -4.28 -5.39 -10.79
CA THR A 6 -3.28 -4.71 -9.96
C THR A 6 -2.17 -5.68 -9.60
N ILE A 7 -0.93 -5.29 -9.88
CA ILE A 7 0.27 -6.09 -9.61
C ILE A 7 1.06 -5.40 -8.51
N HIS A 8 1.33 -6.14 -7.44
CA HIS A 8 2.08 -5.66 -6.29
C HIS A 8 3.02 -6.73 -5.76
N ARG A 9 4.09 -6.33 -5.11
CA ARG A 9 5.02 -7.29 -4.49
C ARG A 9 4.33 -8.04 -3.36
N GLY A 10 3.61 -7.33 -2.50
CA GLY A 10 2.73 -7.85 -1.47
C GLY A 10 3.48 -8.44 -0.29
N TYR A 11 3.71 -7.66 0.75
CA TYR A 11 4.36 -8.25 1.90
C TYR A 11 4.09 -7.54 3.24
N ASN A 12 3.15 -6.65 3.32
CA ASN A 12 2.92 -5.91 4.56
C ASN A 12 2.11 -6.71 5.58
N SER A 13 2.53 -6.68 6.84
CA SER A 13 1.79 -7.28 7.97
C SER A 13 0.55 -6.47 8.35
N GLU A 14 0.48 -5.22 7.91
CA GLU A 14 -0.58 -4.25 8.20
C GLU A 14 -0.98 -3.50 6.93
N LYS A 15 -2.18 -2.90 6.97
CA LYS A 15 -2.67 -2.08 5.86
C LYS A 15 -1.99 -0.71 5.89
N TYR A 16 -1.17 -0.44 4.90
CA TYR A 16 -0.53 0.85 4.67
C TYR A 16 -1.22 1.64 3.55
N GLY A 17 -0.63 2.77 3.18
CA GLY A 17 -1.14 3.62 2.11
C GLY A 17 -1.28 2.92 0.76
N TYR A 18 -0.40 1.97 0.45
CA TYR A 18 -0.48 1.15 -0.77
C TYR A 18 -1.72 0.26 -0.78
N GLU A 19 -1.93 -0.52 0.29
CA GLU A 19 -3.09 -1.41 0.39
C GLU A 19 -4.40 -0.62 0.42
N SER A 20 -4.42 0.55 1.05
CA SER A 20 -5.58 1.46 1.00
C SER A 20 -5.90 1.90 -0.42
N SER A 21 -4.88 2.25 -1.20
CA SER A 21 -5.01 2.58 -2.63
C SER A 21 -5.56 1.41 -3.45
N GLN A 22 -5.06 0.20 -3.19
CA GLN A 22 -5.46 -1.01 -3.91
C GLN A 22 -6.87 -1.45 -3.53
N VAL A 23 -7.26 -1.34 -2.26
CA VAL A 23 -8.65 -1.57 -1.81
C VAL A 23 -9.59 -0.57 -2.47
N SER A 24 -9.25 0.72 -2.48
CA SER A 24 -10.02 1.75 -3.21
C SER A 24 -10.19 1.37 -4.68
N ARG A 25 -9.13 0.91 -5.32
CA ARG A 25 -9.14 0.45 -6.72
C ARG A 25 -10.06 -0.74 -6.93
N SER A 26 -10.15 -1.68 -5.98
CA SER A 26 -11.08 -2.82 -6.06
C SER A 26 -12.54 -2.37 -6.01
N ILE A 27 -12.85 -1.38 -5.17
CA ILE A 27 -14.19 -0.79 -5.06
C ILE A 27 -14.56 -0.01 -6.35
N VAL A 28 -13.61 0.75 -6.89
CA VAL A 28 -13.76 1.42 -8.19
C VAL A 28 -14.02 0.41 -9.30
N ALA A 29 -13.27 -0.69 -9.36
CA ALA A 29 -13.51 -1.75 -10.35
C ALA A 29 -14.93 -2.32 -10.25
N LYS A 30 -15.40 -2.60 -9.03
CA LYS A 30 -16.78 -3.05 -8.78
C LYS A 30 -17.81 -2.02 -9.25
N LYS A 31 -17.61 -0.74 -8.95
CA LYS A 31 -18.48 0.38 -9.39
C LYS A 31 -18.57 0.43 -10.92
N LEU A 32 -17.46 0.16 -11.62
CA LEU A 32 -17.38 0.19 -13.09
C LEU A 32 -17.83 -1.12 -13.76
N GLY A 33 -18.18 -2.15 -13.00
CA GLY A 33 -18.53 -3.46 -13.53
C GLY A 33 -17.32 -4.22 -14.11
N PHE A 34 -16.10 -3.90 -13.67
CA PHE A 34 -14.89 -4.63 -14.06
C PHE A 34 -14.60 -5.77 -13.08
N LYS A 35 -14.02 -6.85 -13.58
CA LYS A 35 -13.45 -7.89 -12.72
C LYS A 35 -12.13 -7.38 -12.16
N PHE A 36 -12.02 -7.31 -10.83
CA PHE A 36 -10.76 -6.95 -10.17
C PHE A 36 -9.86 -8.19 -10.01
N VAL A 37 -8.56 -8.03 -10.24
CA VAL A 37 -7.53 -9.05 -10.01
C VAL A 37 -6.37 -8.39 -9.27
N TYR A 38 -6.07 -8.90 -8.08
CA TYR A 38 -4.93 -8.46 -7.29
C TYR A 38 -3.86 -9.54 -7.28
N LEU A 39 -2.74 -9.28 -7.97
CA LEU A 39 -1.63 -10.21 -8.13
C LEU A 39 -0.46 -9.84 -7.24
N LEU A 40 -0.08 -10.76 -6.38
CA LEU A 40 1.12 -10.69 -5.55
C LEU A 40 2.26 -11.42 -6.25
N THR A 41 3.39 -10.73 -6.47
CA THR A 41 4.49 -11.30 -7.27
C THR A 41 5.47 -12.15 -6.47
N VAL A 42 5.39 -12.13 -5.14
CA VAL A 42 6.25 -12.93 -4.24
C VAL A 42 5.51 -14.10 -3.63
N PRO A 43 6.23 -15.14 -3.20
CA PRO A 43 5.65 -16.25 -2.47
C PRO A 43 4.88 -15.80 -1.23
N GLN A 44 3.76 -16.46 -0.95
CA GLN A 44 2.98 -16.24 0.26
C GLN A 44 3.18 -17.45 1.17
N LEU A 45 3.94 -17.27 2.25
CA LEU A 45 4.39 -18.38 3.11
C LEU A 45 3.47 -18.61 4.31
N ARG A 46 2.72 -17.58 4.74
CA ARG A 46 1.87 -17.66 5.92
C ARG A 46 0.58 -18.41 5.62
N PRO A 47 0.11 -19.26 6.56
CA PRO A 47 -1.21 -19.86 6.43
C PRO A 47 -2.28 -18.77 6.40
N ASN A 48 -3.38 -19.03 5.73
CA ASN A 48 -4.50 -18.08 5.62
C ASN A 48 -4.11 -16.67 5.12
N TRP A 49 -3.05 -16.57 4.33
CA TRP A 49 -2.59 -15.29 3.80
C TRP A 49 -3.70 -14.52 3.05
N LYS A 50 -4.61 -15.20 2.36
CA LYS A 50 -5.78 -14.58 1.72
C LYS A 50 -6.73 -13.95 2.73
N LYS A 51 -6.89 -14.53 3.93
CA LYS A 51 -7.72 -13.98 5.00
C LYS A 51 -7.19 -12.61 5.47
N ARG A 52 -5.87 -12.43 5.48
CA ARG A 52 -5.25 -11.13 5.79
C ARG A 52 -5.68 -10.07 4.77
N TYR A 53 -5.63 -10.38 3.47
CA TYR A 53 -6.09 -9.45 2.43
C TYR A 53 -7.60 -9.23 2.50
N HIS A 54 -8.37 -10.23 2.88
CA HIS A 54 -9.80 -10.07 3.16
C HIS A 54 -10.03 -9.06 4.30
N ASN A 55 -9.26 -9.14 5.38
CA ASN A 55 -9.33 -8.19 6.48
C ASN A 55 -8.95 -6.75 6.04
N PHE A 56 -8.13 -6.60 5.01
CA PHE A 56 -7.85 -5.29 4.40
C PHE A 56 -9.01 -4.76 3.53
N GLY A 57 -9.99 -5.59 3.21
CA GLY A 57 -11.16 -5.23 2.42
C GLY A 57 -11.23 -5.83 1.01
N PHE A 58 -10.34 -6.78 0.66
CA PHE A 58 -10.42 -7.50 -0.61
C PHE A 58 -11.33 -8.72 -0.52
N GLU A 59 -12.04 -9.03 -1.59
CA GLU A 59 -12.66 -10.35 -1.74
C GLU A 59 -11.55 -11.39 -2.00
N GLN A 60 -11.54 -12.50 -1.27
CA GLN A 60 -10.47 -13.51 -1.34
C GLN A 60 -10.30 -14.08 -2.75
N SER A 61 -11.39 -14.26 -3.49
CA SER A 61 -11.40 -14.74 -4.88
C SER A 61 -10.69 -13.83 -5.88
N MET A 62 -10.37 -12.59 -5.47
CA MET A 62 -9.70 -11.60 -6.30
C MET A 62 -8.19 -11.57 -6.11
N VAL A 63 -7.67 -12.25 -5.07
CA VAL A 63 -6.25 -12.17 -4.69
C VAL A 63 -5.52 -13.43 -5.15
N TYR A 64 -4.44 -13.24 -5.89
CA TYR A 64 -3.61 -14.29 -6.48
C TYR A 64 -2.16 -14.13 -6.05
N SER A 65 -1.46 -15.26 -5.84
CA SER A 65 0.00 -15.30 -5.73
C SER A 65 0.58 -15.81 -7.05
N LEU A 66 1.56 -15.10 -7.59
CA LEU A 66 2.16 -15.43 -8.89
C LEU A 66 2.74 -16.85 -8.92
N PRO A 67 3.57 -17.29 -7.95
CA PRO A 67 4.05 -18.67 -7.95
C PRO A 67 2.94 -19.71 -7.87
N ASN A 68 1.95 -19.48 -7.01
CA ASN A 68 0.84 -20.41 -6.81
C ASN A 68 -0.05 -20.58 -8.06
N PHE A 69 -0.09 -19.58 -8.94
CA PHE A 69 -0.85 -19.66 -10.20
C PHE A 69 -0.31 -20.77 -11.14
N PHE A 70 0.95 -21.15 -10.99
CA PHE A 70 1.62 -22.13 -11.85
C PHE A 70 1.60 -23.56 -11.31
N VAL A 71 0.92 -23.81 -10.18
CA VAL A 71 0.63 -25.16 -9.65
C VAL A 71 -0.87 -25.44 -9.74
N ASP A 72 -1.25 -26.73 -9.81
CA ASP A 72 -2.64 -27.13 -10.08
C ASP A 72 -3.65 -26.75 -9.00
N CYS A 73 -3.20 -26.56 -7.77
CA CYS A 73 -4.05 -26.08 -6.66
C CYS A 73 -4.32 -24.59 -6.76
N GLY A 74 -3.55 -23.88 -7.57
CA GLY A 74 -3.73 -22.48 -7.86
C GLY A 74 -3.88 -21.61 -6.62
N ASN A 75 -4.97 -20.88 -6.56
CA ASN A 75 -5.33 -19.98 -5.47
C ASN A 75 -6.52 -20.48 -4.63
N ASP A 76 -6.83 -21.75 -4.68
CA ASP A 76 -7.94 -22.32 -3.90
C ASP A 76 -7.60 -22.29 -2.40
N GLU A 77 -8.58 -21.99 -1.56
CA GLU A 77 -8.46 -22.21 -0.12
C GLU A 77 -8.45 -23.72 0.12
N MET A 78 -7.34 -24.20 0.67
CA MET A 78 -7.22 -25.63 0.91
C MET A 78 -7.72 -26.03 2.29
N SER A 79 -8.56 -27.05 2.30
CA SER A 79 -8.52 -28.08 3.31
C SER A 79 -7.33 -28.96 3.02
N VAL A 80 -6.28 -28.86 3.82
CA VAL A 80 -5.11 -29.74 3.72
C VAL A 80 -5.57 -31.16 4.03
N GLU A 81 -5.71 -32.00 3.03
CA GLU A 81 -5.71 -33.43 3.26
C GLU A 81 -4.27 -33.84 3.54
N PHE A 82 -3.91 -33.92 4.81
CA PHE A 82 -2.57 -34.26 5.31
C PHE A 82 -2.09 -35.66 4.89
N CYS A 83 -2.92 -36.45 4.25
CA CYS A 83 -2.72 -37.87 3.99
C CYS A 83 -1.43 -38.19 3.18
N LEU A 84 -0.93 -37.26 2.36
CA LEU A 84 0.26 -37.50 1.56
C LEU A 84 1.58 -37.19 2.29
N LEU A 85 1.53 -36.43 3.38
CA LEU A 85 2.71 -35.97 4.11
C LEU A 85 2.87 -36.56 5.52
N GLU A 86 1.93 -37.38 6.00
CA GLU A 86 2.01 -37.93 7.37
C GLU A 86 3.34 -38.64 7.68
N ASN A 87 3.96 -39.27 6.68
CA ASN A 87 5.24 -39.95 6.85
C ASN A 87 6.45 -39.02 6.85
N GLU A 88 6.39 -37.91 6.09
CA GLU A 88 7.49 -36.93 6.00
C GLU A 88 7.46 -35.91 7.15
N LEU A 89 6.27 -35.67 7.74
CA LEU A 89 6.10 -34.74 8.86
C LEU A 89 6.28 -35.40 10.24
N LYS A 90 6.39 -36.74 10.31
CA LYS A 90 6.31 -37.53 11.54
C LYS A 90 7.34 -37.14 12.60
N ASP A 91 8.48 -36.66 12.18
CA ASP A 91 9.62 -36.28 13.03
C ASP A 91 9.90 -34.77 13.02
N GLY A 92 8.98 -33.97 12.46
CA GLY A 92 9.12 -32.52 12.33
C GLY A 92 8.62 -31.73 13.53
N GLU A 93 9.25 -30.60 13.80
CA GLU A 93 8.78 -29.63 14.79
C GLU A 93 7.66 -28.76 14.20
N VAL A 94 6.47 -28.81 14.80
CA VAL A 94 5.25 -28.15 14.29
C VAL A 94 5.10 -26.78 14.92
N PHE A 95 4.93 -25.75 14.08
CA PHE A 95 4.69 -24.37 14.50
C PHE A 95 3.28 -23.93 14.11
N TYR A 96 2.67 -23.15 14.98
CA TYR A 96 1.29 -22.65 14.81
C TYR A 96 1.25 -21.12 14.70
N ASP A 97 0.35 -20.64 13.86
CA ASP A 97 -0.06 -19.23 13.80
C ASP A 97 -1.57 -19.13 13.98
N ASN A 98 -2.00 -18.45 15.06
CA ASN A 98 -3.43 -18.31 15.41
C ASN A 98 -4.23 -19.65 15.43
N GLY A 99 -3.62 -20.71 15.93
CA GLY A 99 -4.24 -22.04 16.08
C GLY A 99 -4.27 -22.89 14.81
N VAL A 100 -3.64 -22.43 13.73
CA VAL A 100 -3.47 -23.18 12.48
C VAL A 100 -1.99 -23.52 12.29
N ILE A 101 -1.68 -24.70 11.75
CA ILE A 101 -0.30 -25.06 11.45
C ILE A 101 0.26 -24.06 10.44
N SER A 102 1.32 -23.36 10.84
CA SER A 102 2.03 -22.39 10.03
C SER A 102 3.10 -23.06 9.16
N HIS A 103 3.94 -23.85 9.80
CA HIS A 103 5.00 -24.59 9.14
C HIS A 103 5.44 -25.77 9.99
N VAL A 104 6.12 -26.71 9.36
CA VAL A 104 6.78 -27.85 10.01
C VAL A 104 8.24 -27.88 9.61
N LYS A 105 9.14 -27.87 10.58
CA LYS A 105 10.58 -27.96 10.38
C LYS A 105 11.03 -29.39 10.48
N THR A 106 11.74 -29.88 9.45
CA THR A 106 12.35 -31.20 9.38
C THR A 106 13.85 -31.07 9.24
N GLU A 107 14.60 -32.20 9.23
CA GLU A 107 16.05 -32.19 8.99
C GLU A 107 16.40 -31.62 7.60
N ASP A 108 15.57 -31.85 6.59
CA ASP A 108 15.82 -31.47 5.20
C ASP A 108 15.37 -30.04 4.87
N GLY A 109 14.52 -29.41 5.68
CA GLY A 109 13.99 -28.08 5.43
C GLY A 109 12.71 -27.76 6.17
N VAL A 110 11.94 -26.81 5.62
CA VAL A 110 10.72 -26.30 6.23
C VAL A 110 9.55 -26.44 5.26
N TRP A 111 8.48 -27.08 5.71
CA TRP A 111 7.20 -27.17 5.00
C TRP A 111 6.26 -26.02 5.40
N TYR A 112 5.81 -25.25 4.45
CA TYR A 112 4.84 -24.16 4.65
C TYR A 112 3.47 -24.55 4.12
N PHE A 113 2.44 -24.26 4.91
CA PHE A 113 1.04 -24.54 4.59
C PHE A 113 0.33 -23.25 4.21
N SER A 114 0.66 -22.73 3.03
CA SER A 114 -0.03 -21.61 2.41
C SER A 114 -1.18 -22.09 1.52
N SER A 115 -1.68 -21.27 0.62
CA SER A 115 -2.77 -21.66 -0.29
C SER A 115 -2.42 -22.73 -1.33
N ALA A 116 -1.14 -22.91 -1.65
CA ALA A 116 -0.70 -24.12 -2.34
C ALA A 116 -0.52 -25.22 -1.30
N PRO A 117 -0.85 -26.49 -1.60
CA PRO A 117 -0.87 -27.51 -0.58
C PRO A 117 0.48 -27.66 0.10
N TYR A 118 1.55 -27.50 -0.65
CA TYR A 118 2.87 -27.81 -0.14
C TYR A 118 3.91 -26.89 -0.77
N LEU A 119 4.43 -25.99 0.04
CA LEU A 119 5.66 -25.27 -0.25
C LEU A 119 6.74 -25.81 0.67
N PHE A 120 7.76 -26.45 0.10
CA PHE A 120 8.90 -26.95 0.82
C PHE A 120 10.13 -26.09 0.55
N GLU A 121 10.76 -25.61 1.62
CA GLU A 121 12.05 -24.94 1.57
C GLU A 121 13.14 -25.91 2.03
N LYS A 122 14.05 -26.26 1.13
CA LYS A 122 15.25 -27.02 1.47
C LYS A 122 16.28 -26.13 2.15
N ASN A 123 17.08 -26.71 3.04
CA ASN A 123 18.12 -26.01 3.79
C ASN A 123 19.18 -25.29 2.93
N ASN A 124 19.13 -25.42 1.61
CA ASN A 124 20.00 -24.75 0.64
C ASN A 124 19.33 -23.58 -0.09
N GLY A 125 18.23 -23.05 0.44
CA GLY A 125 17.50 -21.90 -0.14
C GLY A 125 16.72 -22.22 -1.41
N ILE A 126 16.33 -23.48 -1.60
CA ILE A 126 15.47 -23.92 -2.70
C ILE A 126 14.04 -24.03 -2.21
N LEU A 127 13.10 -23.41 -2.93
CA LEU A 127 11.66 -23.54 -2.72
C LEU A 127 11.06 -24.50 -3.74
N GLU A 128 10.21 -25.39 -3.30
CA GLU A 128 9.51 -26.36 -4.15
C GLU A 128 7.99 -26.33 -3.88
N TRP A 129 7.20 -26.00 -4.90
CA TRP A 129 5.73 -26.04 -4.85
C TRP A 129 5.25 -27.34 -5.46
N TYR A 130 4.43 -28.06 -4.73
CA TYR A 130 3.89 -29.35 -5.16
C TYR A 130 2.44 -29.21 -5.61
N ASN A 131 2.06 -29.99 -6.60
CA ASN A 131 0.69 -30.19 -7.02
C ASN A 131 -0.08 -31.08 -6.04
N ARG A 132 -1.41 -31.15 -6.17
CA ARG A 132 -2.25 -31.99 -5.29
C ARG A 132 -1.88 -33.47 -5.32
N ASP A 133 -1.40 -33.95 -6.44
CA ASP A 133 -0.95 -35.33 -6.61
C ASP A 133 0.45 -35.62 -6.04
N GLY A 134 1.08 -34.62 -5.42
CA GLY A 134 2.42 -34.74 -4.88
C GLY A 134 3.54 -34.54 -5.90
N SER A 135 3.23 -34.30 -7.16
CA SER A 135 4.24 -33.99 -8.17
C SER A 135 4.79 -32.57 -8.02
N LEU A 136 6.06 -32.37 -8.38
CA LEU A 136 6.69 -31.05 -8.36
C LEU A 136 6.11 -30.17 -9.49
N GLY A 137 5.43 -29.10 -9.11
CA GLY A 137 4.80 -28.16 -10.07
C GLY A 137 5.69 -26.97 -10.41
N LEU A 138 6.43 -26.43 -9.41
CA LEU A 138 7.29 -25.28 -9.58
C LEU A 138 8.45 -25.37 -8.58
N LYS A 139 9.65 -24.98 -9.02
CA LYS A 139 10.83 -24.87 -8.18
C LYS A 139 11.41 -23.47 -8.30
N ALA A 140 11.94 -22.95 -7.20
CA ALA A 140 12.65 -21.68 -7.19
C ALA A 140 13.91 -21.74 -6.35
N LYS A 141 14.85 -20.87 -6.64
CA LYS A 141 16.01 -20.60 -5.79
C LYS A 141 16.18 -19.11 -5.59
N PHE A 142 16.75 -18.73 -4.45
CA PHE A 142 17.16 -17.35 -4.22
C PHE A 142 18.17 -16.88 -5.25
N PHE A 143 18.05 -15.62 -5.64
CA PHE A 143 19.02 -15.01 -6.55
C PHE A 143 20.39 -14.84 -5.86
N ASP A 144 20.41 -14.55 -4.57
CA ASP A 144 21.64 -14.46 -3.77
C ASP A 144 21.78 -15.68 -2.85
N PRO A 145 22.71 -16.60 -3.18
CA PRO A 145 22.91 -17.83 -2.40
C PRO A 145 23.60 -17.61 -1.04
N ASN A 146 24.08 -16.38 -0.73
CA ASN A 146 24.78 -16.07 0.52
C ASN A 146 23.85 -15.53 1.62
N LEU A 147 22.57 -15.32 1.32
CA LEU A 147 21.59 -14.83 2.28
C LEU A 147 20.84 -16.00 2.91
N GLU A 148 20.91 -16.08 4.24
CA GLU A 148 20.09 -17.04 4.98
C GLU A 148 18.61 -16.62 4.88
N PRO A 149 17.72 -17.50 4.36
CA PRO A 149 16.31 -17.18 4.21
C PRO A 149 15.63 -17.10 5.59
N THR A 150 15.14 -15.93 5.93
CA THR A 150 14.12 -15.79 6.98
C THR A 150 12.75 -15.70 6.33
N PRO A 151 11.64 -16.08 6.99
CA PRO A 151 10.31 -15.96 6.40
C PRO A 151 9.99 -14.57 5.85
N LEU A 152 10.43 -13.53 6.54
CA LEU A 152 10.27 -12.15 6.07
C LEU A 152 11.11 -11.85 4.82
N PHE A 153 12.34 -12.38 4.78
CA PHE A 153 13.24 -12.18 3.66
C PHE A 153 12.75 -12.94 2.41
N MET A 154 12.21 -14.13 2.59
CA MET A 154 11.63 -14.94 1.50
C MET A 154 10.47 -14.23 0.79
N GLU A 155 9.68 -13.44 1.52
CA GLU A 155 8.58 -12.64 0.95
C GLU A 155 9.05 -11.43 0.13
N VAL A 156 10.33 -11.04 0.20
CA VAL A 156 10.86 -9.85 -0.50
C VAL A 156 12.01 -10.14 -1.47
N ALA A 157 12.57 -11.33 -1.42
CA ALA A 157 13.68 -11.73 -2.27
C ALA A 157 13.29 -11.89 -3.74
N ASP A 158 14.27 -11.75 -4.62
CA ASP A 158 14.14 -12.12 -6.01
C ASP A 158 14.45 -13.61 -6.19
N TYR A 159 13.67 -14.28 -7.04
CA TYR A 159 13.77 -15.70 -7.29
C TYR A 159 14.05 -15.99 -8.76
N LEU A 160 14.82 -17.07 -8.98
CA LEU A 160 14.85 -17.78 -10.25
C LEU A 160 13.96 -19.02 -10.11
N TYR A 161 12.97 -19.11 -10.99
CA TYR A 161 12.01 -20.21 -11.04
C TYR A 161 12.42 -21.23 -12.08
N PHE A 162 12.27 -22.51 -11.77
CA PHE A 162 12.49 -23.61 -12.73
C PHE A 162 11.15 -24.24 -13.08
N LYS A 163 10.81 -24.17 -14.34
CA LYS A 163 9.57 -24.71 -14.89
C LYS A 163 9.78 -25.11 -16.36
N ASP A 164 9.18 -26.24 -16.76
CA ASP A 164 9.26 -26.77 -18.12
C ASP A 164 10.73 -26.82 -18.63
N ASP A 165 11.63 -27.37 -17.78
CA ASP A 165 13.07 -27.53 -18.03
C ASP A 165 13.84 -26.21 -18.27
N LYS A 166 13.32 -25.08 -17.82
CA LYS A 166 13.94 -23.77 -17.98
C LYS A 166 13.95 -22.97 -16.69
N TRP A 167 15.03 -22.20 -16.51
CA TRP A 167 15.09 -21.18 -15.48
C TRP A 167 14.45 -19.88 -15.98
N LEU A 168 13.54 -19.35 -15.18
CA LEU A 168 12.72 -18.16 -15.46
C LEU A 168 12.94 -17.13 -14.35
N THR A 169 12.96 -15.86 -14.68
CA THR A 169 12.89 -14.79 -13.69
C THR A 169 11.45 -14.57 -13.22
N SER A 170 11.26 -13.84 -12.12
CA SER A 170 9.91 -13.38 -11.72
C SER A 170 9.20 -12.60 -12.83
N GLU A 171 9.98 -11.87 -13.63
CA GLU A 171 9.48 -11.13 -14.79
C GLU A 171 8.96 -12.06 -15.90
N ASP A 172 9.68 -13.16 -16.18
CA ASP A 172 9.24 -14.16 -17.15
C ASP A 172 7.94 -14.85 -16.72
N LEU A 173 7.81 -15.18 -15.42
CA LEU A 173 6.56 -15.72 -14.87
C LEU A 173 5.40 -14.71 -14.95
N LEU A 174 5.67 -13.44 -14.65
CA LEU A 174 4.67 -12.39 -14.74
C LEU A 174 4.17 -12.21 -16.18
N ILE A 175 5.08 -12.27 -17.16
CA ILE A 175 4.72 -12.23 -18.58
C ILE A 175 3.82 -13.43 -18.93
N GLN A 176 4.17 -14.65 -18.52
CA GLN A 176 3.34 -15.82 -18.76
C GLN A 176 1.97 -15.73 -18.08
N PHE A 177 1.89 -15.14 -16.88
CA PHE A 177 0.62 -14.89 -16.21
C PHE A 177 -0.24 -13.93 -17.04
N LEU A 178 0.31 -12.78 -17.44
CA LEU A 178 -0.42 -11.78 -18.22
C LEU A 178 -0.88 -12.34 -19.56
N ASP A 179 -0.06 -13.12 -20.24
CA ASP A 179 -0.41 -13.77 -21.51
C ASP A 179 -1.65 -14.68 -21.39
N ARG A 180 -1.80 -15.35 -20.23
CA ARG A 180 -2.94 -16.25 -19.98
C ARG A 180 -4.20 -15.55 -19.49
N VAL A 181 -4.06 -14.45 -18.74
CA VAL A 181 -5.20 -13.86 -18.01
C VAL A 181 -5.65 -12.51 -18.53
N SER A 182 -4.82 -11.79 -19.30
CA SER A 182 -5.13 -10.43 -19.74
C SER A 182 -5.48 -10.36 -21.23
N THR A 183 -6.22 -9.31 -21.57
CA THR A 183 -6.56 -8.92 -22.95
C THR A 183 -6.20 -7.46 -23.15
N ARG A 184 -6.23 -6.97 -24.40
CA ARG A 184 -5.94 -5.55 -24.73
C ARG A 184 -6.92 -4.57 -24.12
N ASP A 185 -8.14 -5.02 -23.81
CA ASP A 185 -9.18 -4.20 -23.21
C ASP A 185 -9.03 -4.05 -21.70
N ASP A 186 -8.23 -4.90 -21.06
CA ASP A 186 -8.01 -4.88 -19.61
C ASP A 186 -7.08 -3.73 -19.22
N ILE A 187 -7.27 -3.20 -18.01
CA ILE A 187 -6.36 -2.20 -17.41
C ILE A 187 -5.41 -2.93 -16.48
N ILE A 188 -4.11 -2.78 -16.69
CA ILE A 188 -3.07 -3.42 -15.90
C ILE A 188 -2.27 -2.32 -15.21
N ILE A 189 -2.21 -2.35 -13.87
CA ILE A 189 -1.49 -1.37 -13.06
C ILE A 189 -0.49 -2.08 -12.17
N ARG A 190 0.79 -1.71 -12.28
CA ARG A 190 1.84 -2.19 -11.39
C ARG A 190 2.22 -1.10 -10.39
N ASP A 191 2.17 -1.41 -9.11
CA ASP A 191 2.43 -0.48 -8.00
C ASP A 191 3.91 -0.44 -7.53
N MET A 192 4.86 -0.83 -8.37
CA MET A 192 6.29 -0.95 -8.01
C MET A 192 7.21 -0.46 -9.12
N HIS A 193 7.04 0.80 -9.52
CA HIS A 193 7.82 1.38 -10.61
C HIS A 193 9.34 1.48 -10.32
N GLU A 194 9.75 1.41 -9.05
CA GLU A 194 11.16 1.48 -8.61
C GLU A 194 11.97 0.28 -9.09
N ILE A 195 11.34 -0.86 -9.30
CA ILE A 195 11.98 -2.08 -9.78
C ILE A 195 11.82 -2.15 -11.30
N PRO A 196 12.89 -1.92 -12.08
CA PRO A 196 12.81 -1.97 -13.53
C PRO A 196 12.51 -3.39 -14.01
N MET A 197 11.54 -3.54 -14.90
CA MET A 197 11.17 -4.80 -15.54
C MET A 197 11.24 -4.65 -17.06
N LEU A 198 12.44 -4.82 -17.62
CA LEU A 198 12.73 -4.52 -19.02
C LEU A 198 12.02 -5.45 -20.00
N LYS A 199 11.94 -6.75 -19.67
CA LYS A 199 11.26 -7.74 -20.50
C LYS A 199 9.75 -7.51 -20.49
N LEU A 200 9.18 -7.21 -19.31
CA LEU A 200 7.77 -6.91 -19.14
C LEU A 200 7.36 -5.69 -19.97
N TRP A 201 8.14 -4.60 -19.91
CA TRP A 201 7.83 -3.40 -20.70
C TRP A 201 7.84 -3.67 -22.20
N ARG A 202 8.81 -4.45 -22.70
CA ARG A 202 8.84 -4.86 -24.12
C ARG A 202 7.65 -5.74 -24.48
N TYR A 203 7.30 -6.67 -23.61
CA TYR A 203 6.17 -7.57 -23.80
C TYR A 203 4.85 -6.80 -23.87
N VAL A 204 4.54 -5.93 -22.90
CA VAL A 204 3.28 -5.17 -22.87
C VAL A 204 3.16 -4.22 -24.06
N GLU A 205 4.26 -3.62 -24.52
CA GLU A 205 4.31 -2.79 -25.73
C GLU A 205 4.02 -3.65 -26.98
N PHE A 206 4.68 -4.80 -27.11
CA PHE A 206 4.50 -5.71 -28.25
C PHE A 206 3.10 -6.31 -28.29
N ALA A 207 2.59 -6.78 -27.17
CA ALA A 207 1.25 -7.35 -27.04
C ALA A 207 0.12 -6.31 -27.16
N GLY A 208 0.47 -5.01 -27.09
CA GLY A 208 -0.47 -3.90 -27.11
C GLY A 208 -1.39 -3.86 -25.89
N LEU A 209 -0.87 -4.28 -24.72
CA LEU A 209 -1.62 -4.27 -23.47
C LEU A 209 -1.75 -2.85 -22.90
N ASN A 210 -2.86 -2.57 -22.25
CA ASN A 210 -3.10 -1.31 -21.61
C ASN A 210 -2.50 -1.30 -20.19
N TYR A 211 -1.20 -1.08 -20.11
CA TYR A 211 -0.35 -1.22 -18.93
C TYR A 211 0.15 0.11 -18.42
N TYR A 212 0.16 0.26 -17.09
CA TYR A 212 0.60 1.45 -16.37
C TYR A 212 1.48 1.08 -15.18
N GLU A 213 2.46 1.94 -14.88
CA GLU A 213 3.22 1.96 -13.62
C GLU A 213 2.65 3.04 -12.71
N PHE A 214 2.32 2.70 -11.47
CA PHE A 214 1.81 3.67 -10.50
C PHE A 214 2.94 4.24 -9.63
N ILE A 215 3.07 5.55 -9.61
CA ILE A 215 4.08 6.28 -8.83
C ILE A 215 3.46 6.73 -7.51
N HIS A 216 3.94 6.14 -6.41
CA HIS A 216 3.45 6.42 -5.06
C HIS A 216 4.33 7.38 -4.25
N HIS A 217 5.53 7.72 -4.72
CA HIS A 217 6.46 8.60 -4.03
C HIS A 217 7.08 9.64 -4.96
N ASN A 218 7.72 10.64 -4.37
CA ASN A 218 8.40 11.68 -5.14
C ASN A 218 9.65 11.11 -5.85
N VAL A 219 9.54 10.92 -7.15
CA VAL A 219 10.62 10.37 -7.98
C VAL A 219 11.88 11.25 -8.00
N PHE A 220 11.74 12.56 -7.76
CA PHE A 220 12.88 13.49 -7.71
C PHE A 220 13.70 13.38 -6.42
N MET A 221 13.16 12.71 -5.38
CA MET A 221 13.93 12.38 -4.19
C MET A 221 14.75 11.10 -4.35
N SER A 222 14.53 10.35 -5.42
CA SER A 222 15.31 9.17 -5.75
C SER A 222 16.60 9.58 -6.44
N SER A 223 17.71 8.93 -6.08
CA SER A 223 19.02 9.14 -6.72
C SER A 223 19.08 8.71 -8.20
N ALA A 224 18.10 7.93 -8.66
CA ALA A 224 17.98 7.51 -10.05
C ALA A 224 16.49 7.27 -10.38
N PRO A 225 15.78 8.27 -10.91
CA PRO A 225 14.42 8.06 -11.39
C PRO A 225 14.44 7.10 -12.59
N ASN A 226 13.94 5.88 -12.39
CA ASN A 226 13.86 4.84 -13.43
C ASN A 226 12.69 5.07 -14.41
N LEU A 227 12.36 6.33 -14.68
CA LEU A 227 11.28 6.67 -15.60
C LEU A 227 11.70 6.53 -17.06
N ARG A 228 10.80 6.03 -17.89
CA ARG A 228 10.99 5.84 -19.32
C ARG A 228 9.93 6.59 -20.12
N TYR A 229 10.33 7.29 -21.17
CA TYR A 229 9.41 8.10 -22.00
C TYR A 229 8.29 7.30 -22.67
N LYS A 230 8.51 6.03 -22.99
CA LYS A 230 7.51 5.17 -23.63
C LYS A 230 6.54 4.49 -22.67
N THR A 231 6.86 4.44 -21.38
CA THR A 231 5.99 3.82 -20.36
C THR A 231 4.87 4.78 -19.99
N LYS A 232 3.67 4.25 -19.80
CA LYS A 232 2.55 5.02 -19.27
C LYS A 232 2.60 4.98 -17.76
N TYR A 233 2.49 6.16 -17.12
CA TYR A 233 2.51 6.27 -15.67
C TYR A 233 1.19 6.80 -15.14
N LEU A 234 0.80 6.32 -13.96
CA LEU A 234 -0.21 6.92 -13.11
C LEU A 234 0.48 7.56 -11.91
N VAL A 235 0.05 8.74 -11.54
CA VAL A 235 0.66 9.50 -10.44
C VAL A 235 -0.42 9.97 -9.49
N ALA A 236 -0.13 9.87 -8.19
CA ALA A 236 -1.05 10.28 -7.13
C ALA A 236 -1.15 11.80 -6.92
N SER A 237 -0.33 12.61 -7.61
CA SER A 237 -0.26 14.07 -7.45
C SER A 237 -0.48 14.79 -8.77
N GLU A 238 -1.38 15.77 -8.79
CA GLU A 238 -1.61 16.62 -9.97
C GLU A 238 -0.36 17.46 -10.29
N ASN A 239 0.25 18.10 -9.30
CA ASN A 239 1.45 18.92 -9.50
C ASN A 239 2.60 18.11 -10.08
N LEU A 240 2.84 16.90 -9.53
CA LEU A 240 3.89 16.01 -10.08
C LEU A 240 3.53 15.53 -11.50
N THR A 241 2.23 15.32 -11.78
CA THR A 241 1.77 14.98 -13.13
C THR A 241 2.11 16.09 -14.10
N GLU A 242 1.82 17.35 -13.77
CA GLU A 242 2.14 18.51 -14.61
C GLU A 242 3.64 18.64 -14.88
N GLU A 243 4.48 18.45 -13.84
CA GLU A 243 5.94 18.47 -14.00
C GLU A 243 6.43 17.37 -14.95
N LEU A 244 5.99 16.13 -14.74
CA LEU A 244 6.42 15.00 -15.55
C LEU A 244 5.92 15.10 -17.01
N VAL A 245 4.71 15.61 -17.23
CA VAL A 245 4.21 15.92 -18.58
C VAL A 245 5.06 17.00 -19.22
N GLY A 246 5.43 18.05 -18.47
CA GLY A 246 6.34 19.11 -18.94
C GLY A 246 7.71 18.59 -19.35
N LEU A 247 8.19 17.51 -18.74
CA LEU A 247 9.42 16.79 -19.09
C LEU A 247 9.25 15.77 -20.24
N GLY A 248 8.04 15.64 -20.80
CA GLY A 248 7.76 14.77 -21.94
C GLY A 248 7.38 13.31 -21.59
N TYR A 249 7.12 13.00 -20.31
CA TYR A 249 6.64 11.67 -19.91
C TYR A 249 5.15 11.48 -20.18
N ASN A 250 4.76 10.24 -20.47
CA ASN A 250 3.35 9.87 -20.63
C ASN A 250 2.72 9.55 -19.26
N VAL A 251 2.15 10.57 -18.65
CA VAL A 251 1.68 10.52 -17.26
C VAL A 251 0.21 10.94 -17.16
N ARG A 252 -0.53 10.31 -16.26
CA ARG A 252 -1.89 10.72 -15.88
C ARG A 252 -2.04 10.76 -14.37
N PHE A 253 -2.76 11.76 -13.90
CA PHE A 253 -3.18 11.82 -12.51
C PHE A 253 -4.31 10.82 -12.24
N VAL A 254 -4.17 10.03 -11.16
CA VAL A 254 -5.24 9.17 -10.64
C VAL A 254 -5.18 9.21 -9.12
N PRO A 255 -6.25 9.65 -8.43
CA PRO A 255 -6.30 9.61 -6.98
C PRO A 255 -6.14 8.18 -6.45
N PRO A 256 -5.29 7.94 -5.44
CA PRO A 256 -5.07 6.60 -4.91
C PRO A 256 -6.25 6.10 -4.06
N ILE A 257 -6.99 7.01 -3.44
CA ILE A 257 -8.19 6.71 -2.65
C ILE A 257 -9.36 7.59 -3.07
N PHE A 258 -10.55 7.17 -2.70
CA PHE A 258 -11.74 8.03 -2.67
C PHE A 258 -12.18 8.26 -1.23
N VAL A 259 -13.00 9.29 -1.01
CA VAL A 259 -13.60 9.62 0.29
C VAL A 259 -15.12 9.51 0.22
N ASP A 260 -15.73 9.16 1.35
CA ASP A 260 -17.19 9.12 1.46
C ASP A 260 -17.74 10.54 1.65
N LYS A 261 -18.73 10.90 0.85
CA LYS A 261 -19.42 12.19 0.93
C LYS A 261 -20.26 12.38 2.21
N SER A 262 -20.52 11.30 2.96
CA SER A 262 -21.39 11.34 4.15
C SER A 262 -20.72 11.95 5.39
N VAL A 263 -19.40 12.20 5.35
CA VAL A 263 -18.60 12.60 6.52
C VAL A 263 -18.36 14.11 6.51
N THR A 264 -19.40 14.92 6.54
CA THR A 264 -19.27 16.38 6.67
C THR A 264 -19.82 16.85 8.01
N LYS A 265 -19.01 16.85 9.06
CA LYS A 265 -19.24 17.67 10.24
C LYS A 265 -18.45 18.97 10.09
N LEU A 266 -19.15 20.02 9.76
CA LEU A 266 -18.65 21.38 9.67
C LEU A 266 -19.15 22.13 10.91
N ASN A 267 -18.34 22.33 11.86
CA ASN A 267 -18.33 23.34 12.91
C ASN A 267 -17.67 22.83 14.18
N ARG A 268 -16.49 23.29 14.46
CA ARG A 268 -15.78 22.96 15.69
C ARG A 268 -15.31 24.25 16.34
N ALA A 269 -16.02 24.63 17.39
CA ALA A 269 -15.83 25.92 18.07
C ALA A 269 -14.56 26.00 18.94
N ASN A 270 -13.91 24.87 19.24
CA ASN A 270 -12.75 24.83 20.14
C ASN A 270 -11.67 23.91 19.57
N HIS A 271 -10.61 24.47 19.01
CA HIS A 271 -9.48 23.72 18.46
C HIS A 271 -8.52 23.24 19.57
N LYS A 272 -8.90 22.19 20.29
CA LYS A 272 -8.11 21.65 21.40
C LYS A 272 -7.66 20.21 21.17
N LYS A 273 -8.31 19.45 20.28
CA LYS A 273 -8.00 18.06 20.02
C LYS A 273 -7.46 17.86 18.61
N TYR A 274 -6.21 17.47 18.54
CA TYR A 274 -5.53 17.23 17.28
C TYR A 274 -5.23 15.74 17.10
N CYS A 275 -5.15 15.29 15.84
CA CYS A 275 -4.65 13.98 15.50
C CYS A 275 -3.50 14.06 14.48
N PHE A 276 -2.58 13.11 14.62
CA PHE A 276 -1.56 12.75 13.62
C PHE A 276 -1.85 11.32 13.16
N VAL A 277 -1.75 11.04 11.87
CA VAL A 277 -2.02 9.71 11.32
C VAL A 277 -0.94 9.32 10.32
N GLY A 278 -0.22 8.25 10.63
CA GLY A 278 0.83 7.71 9.77
C GLY A 278 1.89 6.95 10.56
N ASN A 279 2.70 6.17 9.86
CA ASN A 279 3.85 5.53 10.49
C ASN A 279 4.83 6.59 11.01
N MET A 280 5.23 6.44 12.28
CA MET A 280 6.07 7.42 12.97
C MET A 280 7.54 7.27 12.57
N GLN A 281 7.81 7.41 11.27
CA GLN A 281 9.13 7.34 10.68
C GLN A 281 9.76 8.74 10.59
N LYS A 282 11.07 8.79 10.45
CA LYS A 282 11.85 10.05 10.34
C LYS A 282 11.32 10.98 9.22
N ILE A 283 10.88 10.41 8.09
CA ILE A 283 10.33 11.19 6.98
C ILE A 283 9.05 11.95 7.35
N LYS A 284 8.32 11.50 8.37
CA LYS A 284 7.09 12.14 8.86
C LYS A 284 7.34 13.23 9.88
N ARG A 285 8.61 13.45 10.27
CA ARG A 285 9.07 14.52 11.19
C ARG A 285 8.24 14.58 12.48
N VAL A 286 7.98 13.42 13.05
CA VAL A 286 7.18 13.27 14.27
C VAL A 286 7.84 14.01 15.45
N ASP A 287 9.16 14.06 15.48
CA ASP A 287 9.98 14.82 16.40
C ASP A 287 9.59 16.30 16.45
N LEU A 288 9.39 16.95 15.31
CA LEU A 288 8.93 18.33 15.22
C LEU A 288 7.53 18.52 15.86
N VAL A 289 6.62 17.58 15.61
CA VAL A 289 5.26 17.64 16.17
C VAL A 289 5.28 17.47 17.68
N ILE A 290 6.07 16.51 18.20
CA ILE A 290 6.25 16.27 19.64
C ILE A 290 6.88 17.51 20.30
N GLU A 291 7.91 18.10 19.69
CA GLU A 291 8.53 19.33 20.17
C GLU A 291 7.52 20.48 20.26
N ALA A 292 6.67 20.67 19.22
CA ALA A 292 5.66 21.71 19.22
C ALA A 292 4.67 21.56 20.39
N PHE A 293 4.15 20.35 20.62
CA PHE A 293 3.23 20.09 21.73
C PHE A 293 3.90 20.20 23.11
N SER A 294 5.20 19.94 23.21
CA SER A 294 5.96 20.16 24.46
C SER A 294 6.06 21.64 24.85
N LYS A 295 6.04 22.54 23.85
CA LYS A 295 6.09 24.01 24.07
C LYS A 295 4.73 24.62 24.40
N LEU A 296 3.64 23.90 24.27
CA LEU A 296 2.29 24.38 24.57
C LEU A 296 2.09 24.47 26.09
N LYS A 297 1.65 25.65 26.55
CA LYS A 297 1.36 25.89 27.98
C LYS A 297 -0.03 25.40 28.36
N ASP A 298 -1.00 25.51 27.45
CA ASP A 298 -2.36 25.03 27.64
C ASP A 298 -2.38 23.50 27.54
N LYS A 299 -2.59 22.83 28.65
CA LYS A 299 -2.63 21.35 28.72
C LYS A 299 -3.94 20.75 28.25
N ASP A 300 -4.95 21.58 27.99
CA ASP A 300 -6.20 21.12 27.37
C ASP A 300 -6.02 20.86 25.85
N ILE A 301 -4.93 21.38 25.26
CA ILE A 301 -4.58 21.12 23.87
C ILE A 301 -3.85 19.79 23.81
N THR A 302 -4.47 18.80 23.16
CA THR A 302 -4.02 17.40 23.13
C THR A 302 -3.76 16.90 21.70
N LEU A 303 -2.88 15.90 21.59
CA LEU A 303 -2.55 15.23 20.35
C LEU A 303 -2.67 13.71 20.50
N ASP A 304 -3.47 13.09 19.67
CA ASP A 304 -3.52 11.65 19.50
C ASP A 304 -2.75 11.25 18.23
N MET A 305 -1.84 10.29 18.38
CA MET A 305 -0.97 9.84 17.30
C MET A 305 -1.31 8.39 16.91
N TYR A 306 -1.80 8.21 15.68
CA TYR A 306 -2.18 6.92 15.11
C TYR A 306 -1.13 6.41 14.14
N GLY A 307 -0.81 5.12 14.24
CA GLY A 307 0.16 4.43 13.40
C GLY A 307 1.21 3.69 14.20
N LYS A 308 2.11 3.01 13.51
CA LYS A 308 3.25 2.35 14.16
C LYS A 308 4.27 3.38 14.60
N CYS A 309 4.76 3.16 15.82
CA CYS A 309 5.91 3.87 16.34
C CYS A 309 7.15 3.01 16.12
N ASP A 310 8.17 3.51 15.42
CA ASP A 310 9.47 2.86 15.37
C ASP A 310 10.09 2.85 16.76
N GLU A 311 10.77 1.76 17.14
CA GLU A 311 11.40 1.56 18.44
C GLU A 311 12.43 2.66 18.81
N LEU A 312 12.83 3.46 17.83
CA LEU A 312 13.73 4.61 18.02
C LEU A 312 13.06 5.82 18.68
N LEU A 313 11.74 5.84 18.81
CA LEU A 313 11.00 6.91 19.50
C LEU A 313 10.87 6.61 20.99
N THR A 314 11.98 6.44 21.68
CA THR A 314 12.05 6.43 23.16
C THR A 314 11.99 7.86 23.72
N PHE A 315 11.08 8.70 23.23
CA PHE A 315 10.88 10.03 23.77
C PHE A 315 10.07 9.94 25.07
N ASN A 316 10.48 10.73 26.06
CA ASN A 316 9.57 11.11 27.13
C ASN A 316 8.48 11.98 26.52
N LEU A 317 7.36 11.39 26.17
CA LEU A 317 6.23 12.12 25.60
C LEU A 317 5.66 13.09 26.63
N PRO A 318 5.33 14.32 26.23
CA PRO A 318 4.54 15.23 27.04
C PRO A 318 3.18 14.63 27.41
N ASP A 319 2.64 14.99 28.58
CA ASP A 319 1.35 14.44 29.07
C ASP A 319 0.15 14.72 28.15
N ASN A 320 0.27 15.71 27.27
CA ASN A 320 -0.76 16.08 26.29
C ASN A 320 -0.64 15.34 24.95
N ILE A 321 0.24 14.33 24.85
CA ILE A 321 0.39 13.47 23.68
C ILE A 321 0.06 12.02 24.06
N ARG A 322 -0.78 11.37 23.24
CA ARG A 322 -1.13 9.97 23.39
C ARG A 322 -0.78 9.17 22.12
N LEU A 323 -0.07 8.05 22.29
CA LEU A 323 0.13 7.07 21.21
C LEU A 323 -1.05 6.10 21.19
N CYS A 324 -1.79 6.08 20.08
CA CYS A 324 -2.98 5.26 19.92
C CYS A 324 -2.70 3.94 19.16
N GLY A 325 -1.49 3.80 18.60
CA GLY A 325 -1.15 2.64 17.78
C GLY A 325 -1.86 2.62 16.42
N TYR A 326 -1.81 1.46 15.77
CA TYR A 326 -2.52 1.25 14.51
C TYR A 326 -4.01 0.99 14.76
N VAL A 327 -4.86 1.60 13.94
CA VAL A 327 -6.30 1.38 13.90
C VAL A 327 -6.77 1.23 12.45
N ASP A 328 -7.76 0.40 12.20
CA ASP A 328 -8.33 0.23 10.85
C ASP A 328 -9.09 1.47 10.36
N ARG A 329 -9.68 2.21 11.29
CA ARG A 329 -10.40 3.46 11.03
C ARG A 329 -10.04 4.49 12.10
N VAL A 330 -9.54 5.63 11.66
CA VAL A 330 -9.30 6.78 12.53
C VAL A 330 -10.62 7.51 12.77
N PRO A 331 -10.99 7.80 14.05
CA PRO A 331 -12.21 8.53 14.37
C PRO A 331 -12.01 10.04 14.18
N TYR A 332 -11.85 10.49 12.93
CA TYR A 332 -11.63 11.92 12.61
C TYR A 332 -12.73 12.82 13.18
N GLU A 333 -13.93 12.28 13.37
CA GLU A 333 -15.07 12.97 13.97
C GLU A 333 -14.85 13.44 15.40
N ASP A 334 -13.88 12.90 16.12
CA ASP A 334 -13.56 13.24 17.52
C ASP A 334 -12.52 14.36 17.66
N TYR A 335 -11.94 14.82 16.53
CA TYR A 335 -10.87 15.80 16.49
C TYR A 335 -11.30 17.13 15.90
N ASP A 336 -10.58 18.17 16.25
CA ASP A 336 -10.75 19.52 15.71
C ASP A 336 -9.77 19.80 14.58
N GLY A 337 -8.58 19.20 14.66
CA GLY A 337 -7.53 19.41 13.69
C GLY A 337 -6.70 18.17 13.41
N TYR A 338 -6.09 18.16 12.24
CA TYR A 338 -5.14 17.17 11.78
C TYR A 338 -3.78 17.82 11.53
N ILE A 339 -2.69 17.14 11.90
CA ILE A 339 -1.34 17.64 11.71
C ILE A 339 -0.53 16.66 10.86
N SER A 340 0.17 17.20 9.85
CA SER A 340 1.18 16.47 9.08
C SER A 340 2.44 17.30 8.93
N ALA A 341 3.54 16.82 9.48
CA ALA A 341 4.86 17.44 9.37
C ALA A 341 5.75 16.75 8.32
N SER A 342 5.19 15.90 7.46
CA SER A 342 5.91 15.11 6.46
C SER A 342 6.91 15.98 5.67
N PHE A 343 8.12 15.42 5.46
CA PHE A 343 9.14 16.06 4.64
C PHE A 343 8.80 16.05 3.14
N SER A 344 8.03 15.06 2.72
CA SER A 344 7.51 14.95 1.35
C SER A 344 6.19 14.18 1.37
N GLU A 345 5.21 14.65 0.61
CA GLU A 345 3.91 14.01 0.50
C GLU A 345 3.35 14.21 -0.92
N LEU A 346 3.07 13.10 -1.63
CA LEU A 346 2.49 13.17 -2.98
C LEU A 346 0.98 13.35 -2.96
N PHE A 347 0.30 12.61 -2.08
CA PHE A 347 -1.15 12.67 -1.95
C PHE A 347 -1.60 12.83 -0.49
N GLY A 348 -1.00 12.07 0.44
CA GLY A 348 -1.35 12.11 1.86
C GLY A 348 -2.76 11.62 2.12
N ASN A 349 -3.00 10.32 2.00
CA ASN A 349 -4.32 9.72 2.20
C ASN A 349 -5.01 10.22 3.48
N SER A 350 -4.30 10.20 4.61
CA SER A 350 -4.82 10.66 5.90
C SER A 350 -5.18 12.15 5.91
N CYS A 351 -4.46 12.98 5.15
CA CYS A 351 -4.80 14.40 5.01
C CYS A 351 -6.12 14.58 4.23
N VAL A 352 -6.29 13.81 3.15
CA VAL A 352 -7.53 13.84 2.34
C VAL A 352 -8.72 13.35 3.17
N GLU A 353 -8.56 12.28 3.95
CA GLU A 353 -9.58 11.77 4.87
C GLU A 353 -9.93 12.81 5.95
N ALA A 354 -8.93 13.45 6.53
CA ALA A 354 -9.13 14.50 7.53
C ALA A 354 -9.88 15.72 6.97
N LEU A 355 -9.48 16.21 5.79
CA LEU A 355 -10.18 17.29 5.10
C LEU A 355 -11.62 16.91 4.74
N ALA A 356 -11.84 15.69 4.24
CA ALA A 356 -13.17 15.18 3.95
C ALA A 356 -14.05 15.04 5.20
N SER A 357 -13.43 14.83 6.37
CA SER A 357 -14.10 14.77 7.67
C SER A 357 -14.34 16.16 8.29
N GLY A 358 -13.98 17.23 7.59
CA GLY A 358 -14.19 18.62 8.04
C GLY A 358 -13.15 19.13 9.03
N LEU A 359 -11.97 18.47 9.15
CA LEU A 359 -10.92 18.93 10.04
C LEU A 359 -10.14 20.10 9.42
N THR A 360 -9.65 20.95 10.30
CA THR A 360 -8.57 21.86 9.94
C THR A 360 -7.25 21.07 9.84
N CYS A 361 -6.50 21.30 8.77
CA CYS A 361 -5.23 20.64 8.53
C CYS A 361 -4.07 21.62 8.67
N LEU A 362 -3.19 21.36 9.64
CA LEU A 362 -1.91 22.05 9.81
C LEU A 362 -0.83 21.20 9.13
N LEU A 363 -0.31 21.68 8.01
CA LEU A 363 0.54 20.88 7.12
C LEU A 363 1.90 21.54 6.96
N SER A 364 2.97 20.74 6.92
CA SER A 364 4.29 21.26 6.55
C SER A 364 4.27 21.87 5.15
N ASN A 365 5.00 22.96 4.97
CA ASN A 365 5.10 23.69 3.70
C ASN A 365 6.03 22.94 2.72
N VAL A 366 5.58 21.77 2.27
CA VAL A 366 6.31 20.92 1.32
C VAL A 366 5.57 20.84 -0.01
N ASP A 367 6.32 20.48 -1.05
CA ASP A 367 5.80 20.43 -2.40
C ASP A 367 4.75 19.32 -2.59
N PHE A 368 4.04 19.39 -3.70
CA PHE A 368 2.97 18.51 -4.15
C PHE A 368 1.70 18.59 -3.29
N ALA A 369 1.36 17.56 -2.47
CA ALA A 369 0.06 17.47 -1.83
C ALA A 369 -0.28 18.65 -0.92
N HIS A 370 0.60 19.01 0.01
CA HIS A 370 0.30 20.03 1.02
C HIS A 370 0.08 21.41 0.40
N LYS A 371 0.96 21.85 -0.49
CA LYS A 371 0.80 23.11 -1.22
C LYS A 371 -0.40 23.10 -2.17
N TYR A 372 -0.67 21.93 -2.78
CA TYR A 372 -1.83 21.76 -3.62
C TYR A 372 -3.12 21.93 -2.82
N TYR A 373 -3.25 21.28 -1.66
CA TYR A 373 -4.43 21.37 -0.80
C TYR A 373 -4.62 22.78 -0.25
N TYR A 374 -3.54 23.45 0.17
CA TYR A 374 -3.58 24.83 0.59
C TYR A 374 -4.16 25.75 -0.49
N LYS A 375 -3.70 25.62 -1.73
CA LYS A 375 -4.19 26.41 -2.85
C LYS A 375 -5.62 26.05 -3.25
N PHE A 376 -5.95 24.77 -3.27
CA PHE A 376 -7.25 24.28 -3.73
C PHE A 376 -8.36 24.60 -2.73
N VAL A 377 -8.13 24.31 -1.44
CA VAL A 377 -9.16 24.51 -0.42
C VAL A 377 -9.37 26.00 -0.11
N ASN A 378 -8.29 26.81 -0.10
CA ASN A 378 -8.26 28.29 0.07
C ASN A 378 -9.31 28.84 1.06
N SER A 379 -9.59 28.13 2.15
CA SER A 379 -10.76 28.39 3.01
C SER A 379 -10.42 28.53 4.48
N GLY A 380 -9.13 28.68 4.81
CA GLY A 380 -8.68 28.60 6.20
C GLY A 380 -8.61 27.19 6.78
N SER A 381 -9.21 26.17 6.11
CA SER A 381 -9.14 24.77 6.56
C SER A 381 -7.78 24.15 6.41
N VAL A 382 -6.89 24.73 5.63
CA VAL A 382 -5.49 24.31 5.50
C VAL A 382 -4.58 25.48 5.83
N GLN A 383 -3.61 25.24 6.73
CA GLN A 383 -2.57 26.19 7.07
C GLN A 383 -1.21 25.51 6.87
N LEU A 384 -0.21 26.26 6.39
CA LEU A 384 1.13 25.74 6.18
C LEU A 384 2.09 26.27 7.24
N PHE A 385 3.03 25.41 7.68
CA PHE A 385 4.11 25.75 8.59
C PHE A 385 5.46 25.25 8.07
N ASP A 386 6.51 25.97 8.37
CA ASP A 386 7.89 25.61 8.04
C ASP A 386 8.65 25.05 9.25
N THR A 387 8.42 25.64 10.42
CA THR A 387 9.15 25.36 11.65
C THR A 387 8.23 24.87 12.77
N CYS A 388 8.86 24.36 13.83
CA CYS A 388 8.18 24.00 15.07
C CYS A 388 7.46 25.23 15.69
N ASP A 389 8.10 26.39 15.68
CA ASP A 389 7.54 27.60 16.28
C ASP A 389 6.35 28.14 15.47
N ASP A 390 6.35 28.00 14.13
CA ASP A 390 5.19 28.31 13.30
C ASP A 390 4.01 27.39 13.65
N LEU A 391 4.27 26.09 13.82
CA LEU A 391 3.24 25.14 14.23
C LEU A 391 2.65 25.49 15.60
N VAL A 392 3.50 25.84 16.58
CA VAL A 392 3.06 26.30 17.90
C VAL A 392 2.19 27.55 17.80
N GLU A 393 2.57 28.51 16.97
CA GLU A 393 1.81 29.74 16.77
C GLU A 393 0.47 29.47 16.11
N LEU A 394 0.46 28.62 15.07
CA LEU A 394 -0.79 28.21 14.41
C LEU A 394 -1.76 27.53 15.39
N ILE A 395 -1.27 26.60 16.24
CA ILE A 395 -2.11 25.93 17.24
C ILE A 395 -2.70 26.93 18.26
N LYS A 396 -1.92 27.95 18.67
CA LYS A 396 -2.37 28.96 19.65
C LYS A 396 -3.34 29.98 19.07
N THR A 397 -3.12 30.39 17.83
CA THR A 397 -3.84 31.50 17.19
C THR A 397 -4.96 31.04 16.29
N TYR A 398 -5.13 29.72 16.11
CA TYR A 398 -6.18 29.19 15.26
C TYR A 398 -7.54 29.48 15.89
N GLU A 399 -8.07 30.64 15.55
CA GLU A 399 -9.48 30.93 15.69
C GLU A 399 -10.22 30.41 14.47
N THR A 400 -11.40 29.83 14.64
CA THR A 400 -12.32 29.47 13.56
C THR A 400 -12.60 30.68 12.68
N LYS A 401 -11.71 30.95 11.74
CA LYS A 401 -12.07 31.79 10.60
C LYS A 401 -13.12 31.02 9.83
N ASP A 402 -14.14 31.72 9.35
CA ASP A 402 -15.21 31.14 8.56
C ASP A 402 -14.60 30.21 7.49
N VAL A 403 -14.70 28.92 7.72
CA VAL A 403 -14.26 27.91 6.77
C VAL A 403 -15.22 28.00 5.58
N ASP A 404 -14.70 28.28 4.39
CA ASP A 404 -15.52 28.27 3.19
C ASP A 404 -15.95 26.83 2.89
N LEU A 405 -17.15 26.50 3.34
CA LEU A 405 -17.79 25.20 3.16
C LEU A 405 -17.84 24.77 1.71
N ASN A 406 -17.99 25.71 0.78
CA ASN A 406 -18.11 25.39 -0.64
C ASN A 406 -16.83 24.79 -1.20
N ASN A 407 -15.67 25.34 -0.86
CA ASN A 407 -14.39 24.79 -1.30
C ASN A 407 -14.11 23.42 -0.70
N GLN A 408 -14.50 23.19 0.55
CA GLN A 408 -14.36 21.87 1.18
C GLN A 408 -15.31 20.83 0.56
N LEU A 409 -16.54 21.22 0.22
CA LEU A 409 -17.47 20.37 -0.50
C LEU A 409 -16.96 20.05 -1.92
N LEU A 410 -16.38 21.01 -2.62
CA LEU A 410 -15.74 20.79 -3.92
C LEU A 410 -14.56 19.83 -3.80
N PHE A 411 -13.77 19.92 -2.70
CA PHE A 411 -12.69 18.99 -2.42
C PHE A 411 -13.21 17.55 -2.21
N VAL A 412 -14.25 17.38 -1.38
CA VAL A 412 -14.88 16.08 -1.14
C VAL A 412 -15.47 15.52 -2.44
N ASP A 413 -16.12 16.36 -3.25
CA ASP A 413 -16.67 15.94 -4.55
C ASP A 413 -15.57 15.46 -5.50
N LYS A 414 -14.46 16.20 -5.58
CA LYS A 414 -13.30 15.85 -6.42
C LYS A 414 -12.78 14.43 -6.13
N TYR A 415 -12.73 14.05 -4.85
CA TYR A 415 -12.25 12.73 -4.43
C TYR A 415 -13.39 11.75 -4.12
N SER A 416 -14.61 12.01 -4.57
CA SER A 416 -15.72 11.07 -4.45
C SER A 416 -15.49 9.80 -5.27
N LEU A 417 -16.11 8.69 -4.87
CA LEU A 417 -16.03 7.42 -5.61
C LEU A 417 -16.37 7.58 -7.08
N GLU A 418 -17.36 8.42 -7.41
CA GLU A 418 -17.77 8.68 -8.80
C GLU A 418 -16.67 9.36 -9.58
N ASN A 419 -16.12 10.47 -9.08
CA ASN A 419 -15.09 11.23 -9.76
C ASN A 419 -13.77 10.45 -9.85
N VAL A 420 -13.39 9.72 -8.81
CA VAL A 420 -12.23 8.80 -8.85
C VAL A 420 -12.46 7.70 -9.89
N SER A 421 -13.67 7.12 -9.97
CA SER A 421 -13.99 6.10 -10.98
C SER A 421 -13.86 6.64 -12.41
N ASN A 422 -14.20 7.90 -12.65
CA ASN A 422 -14.07 8.54 -13.96
C ASN A 422 -12.61 8.64 -14.45
N HIS A 423 -11.62 8.71 -13.54
CA HIS A 423 -10.21 8.63 -13.92
C HIS A 423 -9.87 7.26 -14.52
N TYR A 424 -10.39 6.17 -13.93
CA TYR A 424 -10.16 4.80 -14.43
C TYR A 424 -10.90 4.49 -15.74
N LEU A 425 -12.06 5.12 -15.97
CA LEU A 425 -12.76 4.98 -17.26
C LEU A 425 -11.97 5.54 -18.44
N LYS A 426 -11.11 6.52 -18.19
CA LYS A 426 -10.28 7.18 -19.21
C LYS A 426 -8.95 6.44 -19.47
N LEU A 427 -8.65 5.39 -18.71
CA LEU A 427 -7.49 4.52 -18.93
C LEU A 427 -7.81 3.47 -19.98
#